data_3e22f330335ddf90112d60f7207c2e21
#
_entry.id   3e22f330335ddf90112d60f7207c2e21
#
_cell.length_a   1.000
_cell.length_b   1.000
_cell.length_c   1.000
_cell.angle_alpha   90.00
_cell.angle_beta   90.00
_cell.angle_gamma   90.00
#
_symmetry.space_group_name_H-M   'P 1'
#
loop_
_entity.id
_entity.type
_entity.pdbx_description
1 polymer ?
#
loop_
_entity_poly.entity_id
_entity_poly.type
_entity_poly.pdbx_seq_one_letter_code
_entity_poly.pdbx_strand_id
1 'polypeptide(L)' 'MALTELERKILRLHAEGLSDYRIAHKLNMEMPNVKRSRKNALKKIELAKADLEFADALKR' A
#
# COMPACT_ATOMS: atom_id res chain seq x y z
N MET A 1 -11.19 2.14 -4.34
CA MET A 1 -11.07 2.31 -2.87
C MET A 1 -9.82 3.10 -2.54
N ALA A 2 -9.95 4.05 -1.63
CA ALA A 2 -8.81 4.85 -1.22
C ALA A 2 -7.95 4.11 -0.19
N LEU A 3 -6.68 4.47 -0.12
CA LEU A 3 -5.77 3.94 0.89
C LEU A 3 -6.17 4.47 2.27
N THR A 4 -6.12 3.60 3.27
CA THR A 4 -6.34 4.02 4.66
C THR A 4 -5.08 4.70 5.19
N GLU A 5 -5.21 5.40 6.31
CA GLU A 5 -4.06 6.01 7.00
C GLU A 5 -2.99 4.97 7.32
N LEU A 6 -3.41 3.82 7.83
CA LEU A 6 -2.50 2.75 8.19
C LEU A 6 -1.77 2.21 6.95
N GLU A 7 -2.49 2.01 5.86
CA GLU A 7 -1.90 1.55 4.62
C GLU A 7 -0.85 2.53 4.11
N ARG A 8 -1.13 3.83 4.20
CA ARG A 8 -0.17 4.86 3.80
C ARG A 8 1.10 4.81 4.64
N LYS A 9 0.95 4.64 5.96
CA LYS A 9 2.10 4.54 6.86
C LYS A 9 2.96 3.33 6.52
N ILE A 10 2.33 2.18 6.31
CA ILE A 10 3.04 0.94 5.98
C ILE A 10 3.80 1.09 4.66
N LEU A 11 3.15 1.63 3.64
CA LEU A 11 3.79 1.81 2.34
C LEU A 11 4.94 2.80 2.41
N ARG A 12 4.79 3.87 3.20
CA ARG A 12 5.85 4.86 3.37
C ARG A 12 7.08 4.23 4.02
N LEU A 13 6.87 3.46 5.08
CA LEU A 13 7.98 2.78 5.77
C LEU A 13 8.61 1.72 4.87
N HIS A 14 7.80 1.01 4.11
CA HIS A 14 8.29 0.02 3.16
C HIS A 14 9.17 0.69 2.10
N ALA A 15 8.75 1.84 1.58
CA ALA A 15 9.51 2.60 0.59
C ALA A 15 10.83 3.11 1.15
N GLU A 16 10.92 3.31 2.47
CA GLU A 16 12.15 3.70 3.16
C GLU A 16 13.10 2.51 3.35
N GLY A 17 12.68 1.32 2.96
CA GLY A 17 13.52 0.13 3.03
C GLY A 17 13.32 -0.74 4.26
N LEU A 18 12.31 -0.47 5.08
CA LEU A 18 12.05 -1.28 6.26
C LEU A 18 11.40 -2.62 5.88
N SER A 19 11.84 -3.69 6.54
CA SER A 19 11.21 -5.00 6.41
C SER A 19 9.86 -5.01 7.11
N ASP A 20 9.02 -5.99 6.78
CA ASP A 20 7.73 -6.16 7.46
C ASP A 20 7.89 -6.32 8.96
N TYR A 21 8.94 -7.03 9.39
CA TYR A 21 9.24 -7.20 10.81
C TYR A 21 9.50 -5.85 11.48
N ARG A 22 10.32 -5.00 10.86
CA ARG A 22 10.65 -3.68 11.42
C ARG A 22 9.46 -2.73 11.41
N ILE A 23 8.65 -2.81 10.37
CA ILE A 23 7.42 -2.02 10.31
C ILE A 23 6.47 -2.43 11.43
N ALA A 24 6.31 -3.74 11.63
CA ALA A 24 5.46 -4.27 12.69
C ALA A 24 5.93 -3.78 14.07
N HIS A 25 7.23 -3.82 14.30
CA HIS A 25 7.79 -3.35 15.56
C HIS A 25 7.53 -1.85 15.76
N LYS A 26 7.77 -1.07 14.73
CA LYS A 26 7.61 0.38 14.79
C LYS A 26 6.15 0.80 15.00
N LEU A 27 5.22 0.08 14.38
CA LEU A 27 3.79 0.39 14.48
C LEU A 27 3.07 -0.40 15.57
N ASN A 28 3.81 -1.21 16.32
CA ASN A 28 3.26 -2.06 17.38
C ASN A 28 2.16 -2.98 16.83
N MET A 29 2.46 -3.64 15.73
CA MET A 29 1.54 -4.56 15.05
C MET A 29 2.15 -5.95 14.92
N GLU A 30 1.32 -6.93 14.65
CA GLU A 30 1.78 -8.27 14.31
C GLU A 30 2.31 -8.30 12.87
N MET A 31 3.42 -9.00 12.64
CA MET A 31 4.02 -9.04 11.30
C MET A 31 3.07 -9.56 10.21
N PRO A 32 2.27 -10.62 10.44
CA PRO A 32 1.32 -11.06 9.42
C PRO A 32 0.30 -10.00 9.04
N ASN A 33 -0.09 -9.16 10.00
CA ASN A 33 -1.04 -8.07 9.74
C ASN A 33 -0.41 -6.98 8.88
N VAL A 34 0.86 -6.65 9.13
CA VAL A 34 1.60 -5.70 8.29
C VAL A 34 1.70 -6.22 6.87
N LYS A 35 2.07 -7.48 6.73
CA LYS A 35 2.21 -8.11 5.41
C LYS A 35 0.89 -8.07 4.63
N ARG A 36 -0.22 -8.40 5.28
CA ARG A 36 -1.54 -8.37 4.67
C ARG A 36 -1.93 -6.96 4.25
N SER A 37 -1.74 -5.99 5.15
CA SER A 37 -2.06 -4.59 4.87
C SER A 37 -1.22 -4.05 3.72
N ARG A 38 0.07 -4.39 3.67
CA ARG A 38 0.95 -3.98 2.59
C ARG A 38 0.48 -4.52 1.25
N LYS A 39 0.14 -5.81 1.20
CA LYS A 39 -0.35 -6.44 -0.02
C LYS A 39 -1.67 -5.82 -0.49
N ASN A 40 -2.59 -5.57 0.45
CA ASN A 40 -3.86 -4.93 0.12
C ASN A 40 -3.65 -3.52 -0.40
N ALA A 41 -2.75 -2.77 0.20
CA ALA A 41 -2.42 -1.41 -0.22
C ALA A 41 -1.85 -1.39 -1.64
N LEU A 42 -0.92 -2.28 -1.93
CA LEU A 42 -0.33 -2.37 -3.26
C LEU A 42 -1.37 -2.75 -4.31
N LYS A 43 -2.28 -3.65 -3.96
CA LYS A 43 -3.37 -4.03 -4.86
C LYS A 43 -4.28 -2.84 -5.16
N LYS A 44 -4.58 -2.02 -4.16
CA LYS A 44 -5.38 -0.80 -4.36
C LYS A 44 -4.68 0.16 -5.32
N ILE A 45 -3.38 0.31 -5.19
CA ILE A 45 -2.59 1.16 -6.08
C ILE A 45 -2.62 0.64 -7.51
N GLU A 46 -2.47 -0.67 -7.70
CA GLU A 46 -2.53 -1.28 -9.03
C GLU A 46 -3.88 -1.04 -9.69
N LEU A 47 -4.97 -1.21 -8.93
CA LEU A 47 -6.32 -0.97 -9.45
C LEU A 47 -6.54 0.49 -9.81
N ALA A 48 -6.06 1.41 -8.96
CA ALA A 48 -6.17 2.84 -9.24
C ALA A 48 -5.36 3.23 -10.47
N LYS A 49 -4.18 2.63 -10.65
CA LYS A 49 -3.35 2.88 -11.83
C LYS A 49 -4.05 2.42 -13.10
N ALA A 50 -4.67 1.24 -13.06
CA ALA A 50 -5.42 0.72 -14.20
C ALA A 50 -6.58 1.63 -14.57
N ASP A 51 -7.29 2.15 -13.55
CA ASP A 51 -8.39 3.07 -13.76
C ASP A 51 -7.92 4.39 -14.39
N LEU A 52 -6.78 4.89 -13.95
CA LEU A 52 -6.19 6.10 -14.54
C LEU A 52 -5.78 5.89 -15.98
N GLU A 53 -5.20 4.75 -16.29
CA GLU A 53 -4.82 4.40 -17.66
C GLU A 53 -6.05 4.32 -18.56
N PHE A 54 -7.12 3.72 -18.06
CA PHE A 54 -8.38 3.64 -18.78
C PHE A 54 -8.95 5.05 -19.04
N ALA A 55 -8.97 5.90 -18.01
CA ALA A 55 -9.45 7.27 -18.14
C ALA A 55 -8.63 8.07 -19.16
N ASP A 56 -7.31 7.90 -19.15
CA ASP A 56 -6.43 8.57 -20.10
C ASP A 56 -6.69 8.12 -21.53
N ALA A 57 -6.98 6.83 -21.73
CA ALA A 57 -7.29 6.30 -23.05
C ALA A 57 -8.57 6.92 -23.62
N LEU A 58 -9.52 7.27 -22.76
CA LEU A 58 -10.79 7.87 -23.20
C LEU A 58 -10.62 9.31 -23.72
N LYS A 59 -9.52 9.96 -23.38
CA LYS A 59 -9.25 11.35 -23.79
C LYS A 59 -8.61 11.46 -25.17
N ARG A 60 -8.23 10.36 -25.78
CA ARG A 60 -7.56 10.36 -27.09
C ARG A 60 -8.50 10.24 -28.25
#